data_47c67a801a9ad880775827cba5437a9d
#
_entry.id   47c67a801a9ad880775827cba5437a9d
#
_cell.length_a   1.000
_cell.length_b   1.000
_cell.length_c   1.000
_cell.angle_alpha   90.00
_cell.angle_beta   90.00
_cell.angle_gamma   90.00
#
_symmetry.space_group_name_H-M   'P 1'
#
loop_
_entity.id
_entity.type
_entity.pdbx_description
1 polymer ?
#
loop_
_entity_poly.entity_id
_entity_poly.type
_entity_poly.pdbx_seq_one_letter_code
_entity_poly.pdbx_strand_id
1 'polypeptide(L)'
;MTQPINKKAQAKPTAKTAVKPQSKPQTKPAPKKKPLFSFGKKNKSLSAQNSIRYREMGSDGICRVDERFYSKTIRFLDINYQLAQKDDKTAIFENWCDFLNYFDSSIQVQLSFINHHTDMKEFEKMIDIPLQNDAFDDVRREYAQMLKNQLAKGNNGLVKSKFITFGIEAESIKKARPKLERIEADILGNFKVLGVTAFPLNGVERLKVLYETFNSDTQEPFRFRYDMMMQSGLTTKDYIAPSSFDFREGKYFRMGRTIGAVSYLQILAPELTDRMLAEFLDVEHDMNINLHIQSMDQTRAIKNIKSKLTDIDRMKIEEQKKAVRAGYDMDISATRS
;
A
#
# COMPACT_ATOMS: atom_id res chain seq x y z
N MET A 1 -49.47 30.46 54.59
CA MET A 1 -50.29 29.59 55.46
C MET A 1 -49.59 28.25 55.54
N THR A 2 -48.95 28.06 56.61
CA THR A 2 -48.93 27.01 57.64
C THR A 2 -48.17 25.77 57.34
N GLN A 3 -47.00 25.72 57.95
CA GLN A 3 -46.38 24.50 58.52
C GLN A 3 -47.31 23.82 59.51
N PRO A 4 -47.08 22.61 60.09
CA PRO A 4 -45.87 22.25 60.84
C PRO A 4 -45.48 20.75 60.83
N ILE A 5 -44.19 20.46 61.06
CA ILE A 5 -43.55 19.84 62.26
C ILE A 5 -44.08 18.44 62.68
N ASN A 6 -43.24 17.40 62.69
CA ASN A 6 -42.86 16.81 63.98
C ASN A 6 -41.62 15.87 63.90
N LYS A 7 -40.76 16.08 64.88
CA LYS A 7 -39.56 15.32 65.32
C LYS A 7 -39.94 13.96 65.89
N LYS A 8 -39.05 12.99 65.83
CA LYS A 8 -38.61 12.25 67.04
C LYS A 8 -37.27 11.52 66.76
N ALA A 9 -36.36 11.86 67.62
CA ALA A 9 -35.09 11.20 67.86
C ALA A 9 -35.26 10.02 68.82
N GLN A 10 -34.36 9.04 68.79
CA GLN A 10 -33.86 8.15 69.82
C GLN A 10 -33.30 6.90 69.18
N ALA A 11 -32.21 6.23 69.52
CA ALA A 11 -31.16 6.31 70.51
C ALA A 11 -30.18 5.19 70.13
N LYS A 12 -28.91 5.38 70.31
CA LYS A 12 -27.87 4.31 70.23
C LYS A 12 -28.04 3.29 71.35
N PRO A 13 -27.66 2.05 71.14
CA PRO A 13 -26.82 1.37 72.10
C PRO A 13 -25.60 0.63 71.48
N THR A 14 -24.49 0.90 72.09
CA THR A 14 -23.40 0.08 72.61
C THR A 14 -22.91 -1.15 71.83
N ALA A 15 -21.60 -1.12 71.64
CA ALA A 15 -20.68 -2.14 71.13
C ALA A 15 -20.87 -3.53 71.76
N LYS A 16 -20.80 -4.58 70.92
CA LYS A 16 -20.41 -5.92 71.32
C LYS A 16 -19.29 -6.41 70.43
N THR A 17 -18.18 -6.64 71.08
CA THR A 17 -16.97 -7.30 70.57
C THR A 17 -17.34 -8.66 70.01
N ALA A 18 -17.09 -8.89 68.69
CA ALA A 18 -17.23 -10.19 68.07
C ALA A 18 -15.85 -10.65 67.56
N VAL A 19 -15.50 -11.80 68.07
CA VAL A 19 -14.30 -12.62 67.86
C VAL A 19 -14.10 -12.93 66.36
N LYS A 20 -12.89 -12.74 65.86
CA LYS A 20 -12.48 -13.16 64.51
C LYS A 20 -12.53 -14.69 64.37
N PRO A 21 -13.15 -15.24 63.34
CA PRO A 21 -12.95 -16.65 62.99
C PRO A 21 -11.63 -16.82 62.30
N GLN A 22 -10.87 -17.81 62.72
CA GLN A 22 -9.59 -18.25 62.12
C GLN A 22 -9.80 -18.65 60.65
N SER A 23 -8.91 -18.16 59.81
CA SER A 23 -8.81 -18.53 58.39
C SER A 23 -8.40 -19.99 58.23
N LYS A 24 -9.22 -20.78 57.55
CA LYS A 24 -8.89 -22.11 57.06
C LYS A 24 -7.75 -22.03 56.00
N PRO A 25 -6.82 -22.97 55.95
CA PRO A 25 -5.74 -22.95 54.97
C PRO A 25 -6.31 -23.14 53.56
N GLN A 26 -5.97 -22.21 52.67
CA GLN A 26 -6.28 -22.31 51.22
C GLN A 26 -5.46 -23.45 50.62
N THR A 27 -6.10 -24.54 50.26
CA THR A 27 -5.54 -25.58 49.40
C THR A 27 -5.31 -24.98 48.01
N LYS A 28 -4.05 -24.97 47.56
CA LYS A 28 -3.66 -24.61 46.20
C LYS A 28 -4.41 -25.52 45.19
N PRO A 29 -5.03 -24.95 44.14
CA PRO A 29 -5.68 -25.77 43.12
C PRO A 29 -4.64 -26.63 42.40
N ALA A 30 -4.94 -27.92 42.32
CA ALA A 30 -4.10 -28.90 41.60
C ALA A 30 -3.88 -28.46 40.13
N PRO A 31 -2.72 -28.74 39.53
CA PRO A 31 -2.44 -28.38 38.16
C PRO A 31 -3.42 -29.11 37.24
N LYS A 32 -4.21 -28.34 36.48
CA LYS A 32 -5.09 -28.86 35.43
C LYS A 32 -4.25 -29.65 34.44
N LYS A 33 -4.39 -30.99 34.42
CA LYS A 33 -3.81 -31.86 33.40
C LYS A 33 -4.27 -31.35 32.04
N LYS A 34 -3.31 -30.90 31.20
CA LYS A 34 -3.56 -30.57 29.79
C LYS A 34 -4.11 -31.83 29.12
N PRO A 35 -5.18 -31.75 28.31
CA PRO A 35 -5.66 -32.91 27.59
C PRO A 35 -4.57 -33.44 26.65
N LEU A 36 -4.29 -34.72 26.71
CA LEU A 36 -3.24 -35.43 26.00
C LEU A 36 -3.48 -35.51 24.47
N PHE A 37 -4.63 -35.07 24.00
CA PHE A 37 -5.02 -34.99 22.60
C PHE A 37 -5.47 -33.56 22.30
N SER A 38 -4.53 -32.67 21.95
CA SER A 38 -4.88 -31.51 21.17
C SER A 38 -5.13 -32.04 19.74
N PHE A 39 -6.38 -32.18 19.35
CA PHE A 39 -6.73 -32.24 17.93
C PHE A 39 -6.10 -31.02 17.28
N GLY A 40 -5.01 -31.23 16.54
CA GLY A 40 -4.30 -30.19 15.85
C GLY A 40 -5.31 -29.38 15.05
N LYS A 41 -5.31 -28.06 15.22
CA LYS A 41 -5.92 -27.15 14.24
C LYS A 41 -5.44 -27.67 12.89
N LYS A 42 -6.36 -28.17 12.04
CA LYS A 42 -6.05 -28.49 10.65
C LYS A 42 -5.32 -27.27 10.10
N ASN A 43 -4.02 -27.37 9.91
CA ASN A 43 -3.28 -26.41 9.15
C ASN A 43 -4.01 -26.36 7.81
N LYS A 44 -4.75 -25.26 7.55
CA LYS A 44 -5.26 -25.01 6.20
C LYS A 44 -4.05 -25.11 5.31
N SER A 45 -4.04 -26.05 4.38
CA SER A 45 -2.97 -26.17 3.40
C SER A 45 -2.75 -24.77 2.82
N LEU A 46 -1.52 -24.28 2.93
CA LEU A 46 -1.12 -23.01 2.36
C LEU A 46 -1.13 -23.17 0.84
N SER A 47 -2.29 -22.98 0.22
CA SER A 47 -2.38 -22.91 -1.23
C SER A 47 -1.88 -21.56 -1.70
N ALA A 48 -1.43 -21.48 -2.96
CA ALA A 48 -0.99 -20.21 -3.56
C ALA A 48 -2.09 -19.14 -3.46
N GLN A 49 -3.35 -19.50 -3.69
CA GLN A 49 -4.51 -18.60 -3.55
C GLN A 49 -4.65 -18.03 -2.14
N ASN A 50 -4.41 -18.84 -1.11
CA ASN A 50 -4.50 -18.42 0.29
C ASN A 50 -3.35 -17.48 0.71
N SER A 51 -2.25 -17.48 -0.02
CA SER A 51 -1.11 -16.58 0.18
C SER A 51 -1.39 -15.17 -0.34
N ILE A 52 -2.30 -15.03 -1.32
CA ILE A 52 -2.68 -13.73 -1.90
C ILE A 52 -3.64 -13.00 -0.95
N ARG A 53 -3.21 -11.84 -0.49
CA ARG A 53 -3.89 -11.10 0.57
C ARG A 53 -4.89 -10.07 0.05
N TYR A 54 -6.00 -10.51 -0.47
CA TYR A 54 -7.24 -9.74 -0.56
C TYR A 54 -8.42 -10.71 -0.41
N ARG A 55 -9.60 -10.21 -0.13
CA ARG A 55 -10.79 -11.05 0.08
C ARG A 55 -11.62 -11.19 -1.17
N GLU A 56 -11.87 -10.08 -1.85
CA GLU A 56 -12.78 -10.02 -2.98
C GLU A 56 -12.39 -8.89 -3.93
N MET A 57 -12.55 -9.13 -5.23
CA MET A 57 -12.40 -8.14 -6.29
C MET A 57 -13.72 -7.98 -7.01
N GLY A 58 -14.35 -6.81 -6.89
CA GLY A 58 -15.58 -6.48 -7.60
C GLY A 58 -15.35 -6.15 -9.07
N SER A 59 -16.36 -6.35 -9.92
CA SER A 59 -16.29 -5.99 -11.35
C SER A 59 -16.08 -4.49 -11.58
N ASP A 60 -16.50 -3.66 -10.63
CA ASP A 60 -16.33 -2.20 -10.62
C ASP A 60 -14.92 -1.73 -10.19
N GLY A 61 -14.01 -2.66 -9.99
CA GLY A 61 -12.66 -2.38 -9.54
C GLY A 61 -12.51 -2.13 -8.04
N ILE A 62 -13.58 -2.21 -7.24
CA ILE A 62 -13.45 -2.14 -5.78
C ILE A 62 -12.90 -3.47 -5.26
N CYS A 63 -11.74 -3.40 -4.61
CA CYS A 63 -11.12 -4.54 -3.95
C CYS A 63 -11.38 -4.47 -2.45
N ARG A 64 -11.97 -5.51 -1.89
CA ARG A 64 -12.02 -5.74 -0.46
C ARG A 64 -10.72 -6.41 -0.04
N VAL A 65 -9.81 -5.64 0.52
CA VAL A 65 -8.48 -6.13 0.92
C VAL A 65 -8.57 -6.89 2.23
N ASP A 66 -9.26 -6.32 3.22
CA ASP A 66 -9.48 -6.94 4.53
C ASP A 66 -10.94 -6.78 4.97
N GLU A 67 -11.26 -7.10 6.23
CA GLU A 67 -12.64 -7.08 6.74
C GLU A 67 -13.34 -5.75 6.52
N ARG A 68 -12.61 -4.66 6.73
CA ARG A 68 -13.13 -3.29 6.66
C ARG A 68 -12.36 -2.37 5.71
N PHE A 69 -11.35 -2.86 5.01
CA PHE A 69 -10.53 -2.05 4.13
C PHE A 69 -10.84 -2.31 2.67
N TYR A 70 -11.19 -1.24 1.94
CA TYR A 70 -11.60 -1.26 0.53
C TYR A 70 -10.72 -0.31 -0.27
N SER A 71 -10.32 -0.71 -1.48
CA SER A 71 -9.44 0.07 -2.35
C SER A 71 -9.89 0.10 -3.79
N LYS A 72 -9.51 1.18 -4.51
CA LYS A 72 -9.56 1.29 -5.97
C LYS A 72 -8.18 1.65 -6.51
N THR A 73 -8.00 1.46 -7.82
CA THR A 73 -6.73 1.73 -8.49
C THR A 73 -6.99 2.52 -9.78
N ILE A 74 -6.16 3.51 -10.01
CA ILE A 74 -6.13 4.32 -11.23
C ILE A 74 -4.77 4.11 -11.89
N ARG A 75 -4.75 3.84 -13.18
CA ARG A 75 -3.55 3.88 -14.02
C ARG A 75 -3.34 5.31 -14.50
N PHE A 76 -2.10 5.80 -14.48
CA PHE A 76 -1.78 7.12 -14.99
C PHE A 76 -0.56 7.09 -15.91
N LEU A 77 -0.49 8.06 -16.82
CA LEU A 77 0.58 8.19 -17.80
C LEU A 77 1.57 9.27 -17.37
N ASP A 78 2.66 9.38 -18.10
CA ASP A 78 3.67 10.41 -17.88
C ASP A 78 3.22 11.78 -18.37
N ILE A 79 3.85 12.81 -17.81
CA ILE A 79 3.87 14.17 -18.36
C ILE A 79 5.27 14.48 -18.86
N ASN A 80 5.35 15.40 -19.82
CA ASN A 80 6.62 15.83 -20.42
C ASN A 80 7.38 16.81 -19.50
N TYR A 81 7.68 16.40 -18.27
CA TYR A 81 8.37 17.21 -17.27
C TYR A 81 9.76 17.67 -17.75
N GLN A 82 10.50 16.80 -18.44
CA GLN A 82 11.87 17.10 -18.88
C GLN A 82 11.91 18.23 -19.92
N LEU A 83 10.93 18.29 -20.81
CA LEU A 83 10.81 19.29 -21.85
C LEU A 83 10.12 20.59 -21.40
N ALA A 84 9.55 20.63 -20.20
CA ALA A 84 8.88 21.77 -19.64
C ALA A 84 9.87 22.90 -19.31
N GLN A 85 9.44 24.16 -19.47
CA GLN A 85 10.22 25.33 -19.05
C GLN A 85 10.31 25.37 -17.51
N LYS A 86 11.22 26.21 -16.98
CA LYS A 86 11.47 26.26 -15.54
C LYS A 86 10.22 26.65 -14.73
N ASP A 87 9.44 27.60 -15.23
CA ASP A 87 8.21 28.05 -14.56
C ASP A 87 7.13 26.98 -14.59
N ASP A 88 7.00 26.24 -15.71
CA ASP A 88 6.10 25.10 -15.83
C ASP A 88 6.50 23.96 -14.87
N LYS A 89 7.80 23.70 -14.72
CA LYS A 89 8.31 22.69 -13.77
C LYS A 89 7.94 23.04 -12.32
N THR A 90 8.04 24.33 -11.97
CA THR A 90 7.65 24.80 -10.64
C THR A 90 6.14 24.62 -10.44
N ALA A 91 5.32 25.02 -11.41
CA ALA A 91 3.87 24.85 -11.35
C ALA A 91 3.45 23.35 -11.26
N ILE A 92 4.12 22.47 -12.02
CA ILE A 92 3.89 21.02 -11.94
C ILE A 92 4.21 20.51 -10.52
N PHE A 93 5.33 20.96 -9.96
CA PHE A 93 5.74 20.56 -8.61
C PHE A 93 4.76 21.05 -7.53
N GLU A 94 4.33 22.31 -7.60
CA GLU A 94 3.33 22.88 -6.68
C GLU A 94 1.99 22.12 -6.76
N ASN A 95 1.48 21.90 -7.97
CA ASN A 95 0.27 21.12 -8.19
C ASN A 95 0.39 19.68 -7.68
N TRP A 96 1.58 19.07 -7.79
CA TRP A 96 1.85 17.75 -7.23
C TRP A 96 1.84 17.76 -5.70
N CYS A 97 2.40 18.80 -5.07
CA CYS A 97 2.34 18.97 -3.63
C CYS A 97 0.89 19.14 -3.16
N ASP A 98 0.09 19.95 -3.86
CA ASP A 98 -1.32 20.16 -3.56
C ASP A 98 -2.12 18.85 -3.72
N PHE A 99 -1.83 18.08 -4.76
CA PHE A 99 -2.41 16.76 -4.96
C PHE A 99 -2.12 15.80 -3.79
N LEU A 100 -0.88 15.75 -3.29
CA LEU A 100 -0.54 14.92 -2.15
C LEU A 100 -1.19 15.42 -0.85
N ASN A 101 -1.34 16.74 -0.70
CA ASN A 101 -2.02 17.34 0.45
C ASN A 101 -3.53 17.13 0.47
N TYR A 102 -4.14 16.73 -0.66
CA TYR A 102 -5.54 16.35 -0.73
C TYR A 102 -5.88 15.14 0.17
N PHE A 103 -4.94 14.21 0.33
CA PHE A 103 -5.18 12.99 1.09
C PHE A 103 -5.10 13.26 2.60
N ASP A 104 -6.20 13.05 3.29
CA ASP A 104 -6.23 13.08 4.75
C ASP A 104 -5.78 11.74 5.38
N SER A 105 -5.70 11.68 6.70
CA SER A 105 -5.25 10.50 7.43
C SER A 105 -6.17 9.28 7.32
N SER A 106 -7.40 9.44 6.80
CA SER A 106 -8.37 8.35 6.60
C SER A 106 -8.16 7.62 5.27
N ILE A 107 -7.39 8.22 4.34
CA ILE A 107 -7.11 7.68 3.02
C ILE A 107 -5.68 7.15 3.00
N GLN A 108 -5.52 5.85 2.74
CA GLN A 108 -4.21 5.26 2.48
C GLN A 108 -3.93 5.29 0.98
N VAL A 109 -2.74 5.71 0.62
CA VAL A 109 -2.34 5.86 -0.79
C VAL A 109 -1.08 5.06 -1.05
N GLN A 110 -1.04 4.38 -2.19
CA GLN A 110 0.12 3.67 -2.69
C GLN A 110 0.35 4.06 -4.15
N LEU A 111 1.53 4.56 -4.45
CA LEU A 111 2.03 4.69 -5.82
C LEU A 111 2.80 3.43 -6.16
N SER A 112 2.47 2.83 -7.30
CA SER A 112 3.12 1.61 -7.79
C SER A 112 3.69 1.86 -9.17
N PHE A 113 4.96 1.53 -9.33
CA PHE A 113 5.67 1.57 -10.61
C PHE A 113 6.07 0.14 -10.93
N ILE A 114 5.53 -0.38 -12.03
CA ILE A 114 5.71 -1.77 -12.42
C ILE A 114 6.41 -1.81 -13.77
N ASN A 115 7.61 -2.39 -13.77
CA ASN A 115 8.35 -2.74 -14.98
C ASN A 115 8.16 -4.24 -15.21
N HIS A 116 7.63 -4.64 -16.33
CA HIS A 116 7.50 -6.04 -16.70
C HIS A 116 7.77 -6.26 -18.19
N HIS A 117 8.33 -7.42 -18.50
CA HIS A 117 8.48 -7.83 -19.88
C HIS A 117 7.11 -8.25 -20.44
N THR A 118 6.77 -7.68 -21.59
CA THR A 118 5.55 -8.04 -22.29
C THR A 118 5.90 -8.83 -23.56
N ASP A 119 4.96 -9.65 -24.03
CA ASP A 119 5.14 -10.30 -25.33
C ASP A 119 5.18 -9.22 -26.42
N MET A 120 6.28 -9.21 -27.18
CA MET A 120 6.46 -8.27 -28.30
C MET A 120 5.28 -8.27 -29.28
N LYS A 121 4.63 -9.43 -29.44
CA LYS A 121 3.45 -9.57 -30.32
C LYS A 121 2.21 -8.83 -29.79
N GLU A 122 2.01 -8.78 -28.46
CA GLU A 122 0.93 -7.96 -27.88
C GLU A 122 1.26 -6.48 -27.99
N PHE A 123 2.53 -6.13 -27.82
CA PHE A 123 2.99 -4.76 -27.95
C PHE A 123 2.90 -4.24 -29.38
N GLU A 124 3.26 -5.05 -30.38
CA GLU A 124 3.09 -4.74 -31.79
C GLU A 124 1.63 -4.48 -32.17
N LYS A 125 0.69 -5.21 -31.56
CA LYS A 125 -0.76 -4.97 -31.77
C LYS A 125 -1.24 -3.63 -31.22
N MET A 126 -0.62 -3.12 -30.13
CA MET A 126 -0.97 -1.81 -29.57
C MET A 126 -0.52 -0.64 -30.45
N ILE A 127 0.46 -0.88 -31.33
CA ILE A 127 1.03 0.12 -32.26
C ILE A 127 0.39 0.01 -33.65
N ASP A 128 -0.49 -0.95 -33.85
CA ASP A 128 -1.15 -1.12 -35.14
C ASP A 128 -2.12 0.05 -35.36
N ILE A 129 -1.74 0.95 -36.29
CA ILE A 129 -2.55 2.10 -36.67
C ILE A 129 -3.59 1.60 -37.67
N PRO A 130 -4.90 1.67 -37.35
CA PRO A 130 -5.93 1.16 -38.24
C PRO A 130 -5.94 1.92 -39.55
N LEU A 131 -5.95 1.18 -40.67
CA LEU A 131 -6.09 1.73 -42.02
C LEU A 131 -7.52 2.29 -42.19
N GLN A 132 -7.60 3.45 -42.84
CA GLN A 132 -8.88 4.15 -43.08
C GLN A 132 -9.36 4.04 -44.53
N ASN A 133 -8.62 3.33 -45.40
CA ASN A 133 -8.84 3.18 -46.82
C ASN A 133 -8.83 4.54 -47.57
N ASP A 134 -7.90 5.41 -47.20
CA ASP A 134 -7.68 6.72 -47.80
C ASP A 134 -6.26 6.84 -48.38
N ALA A 135 -5.94 7.99 -49.02
CA ALA A 135 -4.63 8.26 -49.61
C ALA A 135 -3.47 8.30 -48.61
N PHE A 136 -3.72 8.24 -47.28
CA PHE A 136 -2.69 8.29 -46.23
C PHE A 136 -2.36 6.92 -45.64
N ASP A 137 -2.92 5.86 -46.14
CA ASP A 137 -2.70 4.52 -45.58
C ASP A 137 -1.25 4.03 -45.72
N ASP A 138 -0.54 4.47 -46.77
CA ASP A 138 0.88 4.19 -46.91
C ASP A 138 1.70 4.88 -45.83
N VAL A 139 1.38 6.13 -45.52
CA VAL A 139 2.01 6.90 -44.43
C VAL A 139 1.72 6.25 -43.07
N ARG A 140 0.49 5.78 -42.85
CA ARG A 140 0.13 5.06 -41.62
C ARG A 140 0.94 3.78 -41.48
N ARG A 141 1.11 3.00 -42.55
CA ARG A 141 1.93 1.78 -42.53
C ARG A 141 3.39 2.08 -42.25
N GLU A 142 3.94 3.08 -42.91
CA GLU A 142 5.34 3.49 -42.73
C GLU A 142 5.60 4.00 -41.33
N TYR A 143 4.67 4.82 -40.75
CA TYR A 143 4.76 5.32 -39.40
C TYR A 143 4.63 4.19 -38.36
N ALA A 144 3.67 3.27 -38.52
CA ALA A 144 3.56 2.08 -37.68
C ALA A 144 4.83 1.22 -37.74
N GLN A 145 5.41 1.02 -38.91
CA GLN A 145 6.65 0.28 -39.05
C GLN A 145 7.87 0.99 -38.40
N MET A 146 7.95 2.31 -38.54
CA MET A 146 8.96 3.13 -37.86
C MET A 146 8.84 3.00 -36.34
N LEU A 147 7.64 3.07 -35.82
CA LEU A 147 7.38 2.89 -34.36
C LEU A 147 7.78 1.48 -33.89
N LYS A 148 7.42 0.43 -34.65
CA LYS A 148 7.81 -0.96 -34.37
C LYS A 148 9.33 -1.12 -34.36
N ASN A 149 10.02 -0.53 -35.34
CA ASN A 149 11.50 -0.58 -35.44
C ASN A 149 12.18 0.20 -34.30
N GLN A 150 11.61 1.32 -33.87
CA GLN A 150 12.16 2.12 -32.77
C GLN A 150 12.00 1.40 -31.42
N LEU A 151 10.89 0.72 -31.23
CA LEU A 151 10.65 -0.12 -30.06
C LEU A 151 11.57 -1.34 -30.00
N ALA A 152 11.78 -2.00 -31.15
CA ALA A 152 12.71 -3.12 -31.23
C ALA A 152 14.17 -2.71 -30.92
N LYS A 153 14.53 -1.43 -31.11
CA LYS A 153 15.88 -0.92 -30.85
C LYS A 153 16.10 -0.41 -29.43
N GLY A 154 15.04 0.02 -28.74
CA GLY A 154 15.17 0.77 -27.49
C GLY A 154 14.56 0.17 -26.24
N ASN A 155 13.71 -0.84 -26.40
CA ASN A 155 12.92 -1.30 -25.27
C ASN A 155 12.83 -2.83 -25.30
N ASN A 156 13.75 -3.54 -24.73
CA ASN A 156 13.81 -5.02 -24.67
C ASN A 156 12.47 -5.73 -24.32
N GLY A 157 11.31 -5.17 -24.77
CA GLY A 157 9.97 -5.63 -24.42
C GLY A 157 9.52 -5.21 -23.03
N LEU A 158 10.23 -4.28 -22.38
CA LEU A 158 9.90 -3.82 -21.04
C LEU A 158 8.81 -2.72 -21.09
N VAL A 159 7.67 -2.97 -20.47
CA VAL A 159 6.57 -2.01 -20.30
C VAL A 159 6.60 -1.43 -18.90
N LYS A 160 6.63 -0.10 -18.82
CA LYS A 160 6.58 0.64 -17.56
C LYS A 160 5.14 1.11 -17.31
N SER A 161 4.51 0.60 -16.26
CA SER A 161 3.15 0.96 -15.86
C SER A 161 3.13 1.66 -14.52
N LYS A 162 2.26 2.66 -14.37
CA LYS A 162 2.15 3.48 -13.16
C LYS A 162 0.73 3.47 -12.65
N PHE A 163 0.60 3.23 -11.35
CA PHE A 163 -0.69 3.13 -10.69
C PHE A 163 -0.71 3.92 -9.39
N ILE A 164 -1.85 4.54 -9.11
CA ILE A 164 -2.19 5.01 -7.78
C ILE A 164 -3.32 4.15 -7.24
N THR A 165 -3.08 3.50 -6.12
CA THR A 165 -4.08 2.75 -5.37
C THR A 165 -4.40 3.51 -4.10
N PHE A 166 -5.67 3.76 -3.87
CA PHE A 166 -6.16 4.42 -2.68
C PHE A 166 -7.18 3.54 -1.98
N GLY A 167 -7.23 3.64 -0.67
CA GLY A 167 -8.10 2.80 0.13
C GLY A 167 -8.57 3.50 1.40
N ILE A 168 -9.73 3.07 1.88
CA ILE A 168 -10.40 3.58 3.07
C ILE A 168 -10.93 2.45 3.93
N GLU A 169 -11.08 2.72 5.22
CA GLU A 169 -11.84 1.86 6.10
C GLU A 169 -13.35 2.17 6.02
N ALA A 170 -14.16 1.11 5.93
CA ALA A 170 -15.61 1.20 5.97
C ALA A 170 -16.21 -0.08 6.54
N GLU A 171 -17.39 0.03 7.17
CA GLU A 171 -18.09 -1.12 7.75
C GLU A 171 -18.64 -2.10 6.69
N SER A 172 -18.91 -1.60 5.48
CA SER A 172 -19.45 -2.38 4.38
C SER A 172 -19.13 -1.76 3.02
N ILE A 173 -19.20 -2.57 1.97
CA ILE A 173 -19.01 -2.12 0.59
C ILE A 173 -20.05 -1.04 0.19
N LYS A 174 -21.27 -1.11 0.72
CA LYS A 174 -22.32 -0.09 0.47
C LYS A 174 -21.90 1.29 1.00
N LYS A 175 -21.19 1.34 2.13
CA LYS A 175 -20.66 2.58 2.68
C LYS A 175 -19.31 3.00 2.05
N ALA A 176 -18.52 2.03 1.60
CA ALA A 176 -17.23 2.29 0.95
C ALA A 176 -17.38 2.86 -0.45
N ARG A 177 -18.28 2.30 -1.25
CA ARG A 177 -18.45 2.64 -2.68
C ARG A 177 -18.57 4.13 -2.95
N PRO A 178 -19.56 4.87 -2.38
CA PRO A 178 -19.74 6.28 -2.71
C PRO A 178 -18.54 7.14 -2.28
N LYS A 179 -17.83 6.74 -1.21
CA LYS A 179 -16.62 7.43 -0.78
C LYS A 179 -15.47 7.19 -1.75
N LEU A 180 -15.26 5.94 -2.19
CA LEU A 180 -14.22 5.58 -3.14
C LEU A 180 -14.47 6.21 -4.51
N GLU A 181 -15.71 6.27 -4.96
CA GLU A 181 -16.09 6.93 -6.23
C GLU A 181 -15.83 8.43 -6.18
N ARG A 182 -16.10 9.07 -5.03
CA ARG A 182 -15.78 10.50 -4.83
C ARG A 182 -14.26 10.73 -4.87
N ILE A 183 -13.50 9.96 -4.12
CA ILE A 183 -12.03 10.07 -4.09
C ILE A 183 -11.46 9.82 -5.49
N GLU A 184 -11.99 8.85 -6.23
CA GLU A 184 -11.61 8.58 -7.63
C GLU A 184 -11.83 9.81 -8.51
N ALA A 185 -13.01 10.43 -8.43
CA ALA A 185 -13.31 11.63 -9.21
C ALA A 185 -12.38 12.80 -8.85
N ASP A 186 -12.10 12.99 -7.55
CA ASP A 186 -11.20 14.04 -7.08
C ASP A 186 -9.76 13.79 -7.57
N ILE A 187 -9.26 12.55 -7.53
CA ILE A 187 -7.93 12.17 -8.06
C ILE A 187 -7.86 12.42 -9.57
N LEU A 188 -8.87 12.01 -10.32
CA LEU A 188 -8.92 12.24 -11.77
C LEU A 188 -8.94 13.75 -12.10
N GLY A 189 -9.67 14.54 -11.31
CA GLY A 189 -9.68 15.99 -11.41
C GLY A 189 -8.30 16.60 -11.18
N ASN A 190 -7.60 16.19 -10.14
CA ASN A 190 -6.23 16.65 -9.84
C ASN A 190 -5.23 16.23 -10.93
N PHE A 191 -5.32 14.98 -11.43
CA PHE A 191 -4.47 14.56 -12.55
C PHE A 191 -4.72 15.38 -13.82
N LYS A 192 -5.97 15.76 -14.08
CA LYS A 192 -6.30 16.66 -15.20
C LYS A 192 -5.65 18.05 -15.04
N VAL A 193 -5.62 18.60 -13.82
CA VAL A 193 -4.92 19.87 -13.52
C VAL A 193 -3.42 19.72 -13.75
N LEU A 194 -2.83 18.59 -13.37
CA LEU A 194 -1.42 18.25 -13.62
C LEU A 194 -1.10 18.00 -15.10
N GLY A 195 -2.12 17.91 -15.97
CA GLY A 195 -1.92 17.51 -17.38
C GLY A 195 -1.64 16.01 -17.56
N VAL A 196 -1.91 15.18 -16.54
CA VAL A 196 -1.71 13.73 -16.55
C VAL A 196 -2.96 13.04 -17.05
N THR A 197 -2.80 12.17 -18.05
CA THR A 197 -3.89 11.28 -18.48
C THR A 197 -4.00 10.10 -17.51
N ALA A 198 -5.18 9.84 -16.99
CA ALA A 198 -5.42 8.80 -16.00
C ALA A 198 -6.71 8.04 -16.27
N PHE A 199 -6.71 6.73 -15.95
CA PHE A 199 -7.82 5.80 -16.22
C PHE A 199 -8.11 4.98 -14.95
N PRO A 200 -9.35 5.00 -14.41
CA PRO A 200 -9.73 4.10 -13.35
C PRO A 200 -9.75 2.66 -13.86
N LEU A 201 -9.19 1.73 -13.10
CA LEU A 201 -9.20 0.32 -13.47
C LEU A 201 -10.46 -0.37 -12.95
N ASN A 202 -11.10 -1.12 -13.83
CA ASN A 202 -12.16 -2.06 -13.46
C ASN A 202 -11.56 -3.35 -12.83
N GLY A 203 -12.44 -4.26 -12.39
CA GLY A 203 -11.99 -5.47 -11.70
C GLY A 203 -11.17 -6.41 -12.60
N VAL A 204 -11.50 -6.52 -13.89
CA VAL A 204 -10.75 -7.36 -14.84
C VAL A 204 -9.36 -6.79 -15.07
N GLU A 205 -9.24 -5.49 -15.24
CA GLU A 205 -7.97 -4.80 -15.44
C GLU A 205 -7.08 -4.90 -14.22
N ARG A 206 -7.64 -4.73 -13.01
CA ARG A 206 -6.87 -4.94 -11.76
C ARG A 206 -6.39 -6.38 -11.61
N LEU A 207 -7.24 -7.36 -11.94
CA LEU A 207 -6.86 -8.77 -11.92
C LEU A 207 -5.79 -9.07 -12.96
N LYS A 208 -5.83 -8.44 -14.13
CA LYS A 208 -4.79 -8.56 -15.16
C LYS A 208 -3.42 -8.10 -14.64
N VAL A 209 -3.35 -6.93 -14.00
CA VAL A 209 -2.10 -6.42 -13.40
C VAL A 209 -1.56 -7.39 -12.35
N LEU A 210 -2.41 -7.96 -11.51
CA LEU A 210 -2.01 -8.96 -10.52
C LEU A 210 -1.54 -10.26 -11.18
N TYR A 211 -2.24 -10.72 -12.23
CA TYR A 211 -1.87 -11.92 -12.97
C TYR A 211 -0.49 -11.78 -13.61
N GLU A 212 -0.22 -10.68 -14.31
CA GLU A 212 1.06 -10.38 -14.94
C GLU A 212 2.20 -10.31 -13.91
N THR A 213 1.91 -9.77 -12.71
CA THR A 213 2.89 -9.73 -11.62
C THR A 213 3.17 -11.12 -11.05
N PHE A 214 2.14 -11.95 -10.85
CA PHE A 214 2.30 -13.27 -10.23
C PHE A 214 2.73 -14.37 -11.19
N ASN A 215 2.54 -14.19 -12.48
CA ASN A 215 2.82 -15.16 -13.53
C ASN A 215 3.81 -14.61 -14.57
N SER A 216 4.84 -13.90 -14.11
CA SER A 216 5.89 -13.32 -14.98
C SER A 216 6.70 -14.38 -15.74
N ASP A 217 6.60 -15.66 -15.35
CA ASP A 217 7.27 -16.79 -15.99
C ASP A 217 6.47 -17.43 -17.14
N THR A 218 5.28 -16.96 -17.42
CA THR A 218 4.41 -17.45 -18.48
C THR A 218 4.05 -16.36 -19.48
N GLN A 219 3.93 -16.74 -20.74
CA GLN A 219 3.45 -15.87 -21.83
C GLN A 219 1.95 -16.11 -22.10
N GLU A 220 1.27 -16.84 -21.22
CA GLU A 220 -0.17 -17.09 -21.41
C GLU A 220 -0.96 -15.80 -21.16
N PRO A 221 -1.86 -15.41 -22.09
CA PRO A 221 -2.66 -14.22 -21.91
C PRO A 221 -3.66 -14.41 -20.79
N PHE A 222 -3.87 -13.37 -19.99
CA PHE A 222 -4.87 -13.38 -18.93
C PHE A 222 -6.28 -13.55 -19.52
N ARG A 223 -7.01 -14.60 -19.10
CA ARG A 223 -8.36 -14.91 -19.53
C ARG A 223 -9.26 -15.02 -18.32
N PHE A 224 -10.11 -14.02 -18.13
CA PHE A 224 -11.04 -13.96 -17.01
C PHE A 224 -12.35 -13.30 -17.39
N ARG A 225 -13.46 -13.87 -16.90
CA ARG A 225 -14.81 -13.32 -17.02
C ARG A 225 -15.59 -13.62 -15.73
N TYR A 226 -16.24 -12.62 -15.16
CA TYR A 226 -17.01 -12.76 -13.92
C TYR A 226 -18.17 -13.75 -14.03
N ASP A 227 -18.88 -13.77 -15.19
CA ASP A 227 -19.98 -14.70 -15.44
C ASP A 227 -19.53 -16.16 -15.41
N MET A 228 -18.39 -16.48 -16.01
CA MET A 228 -17.81 -17.82 -15.97
C MET A 228 -17.33 -18.21 -14.57
N MET A 229 -16.71 -17.27 -13.84
CA MET A 229 -16.26 -17.50 -12.48
C MET A 229 -17.45 -17.85 -11.57
N MET A 230 -18.56 -17.14 -11.64
CA MET A 230 -19.74 -17.42 -10.80
C MET A 230 -20.34 -18.81 -11.06
N GLN A 231 -20.23 -19.32 -12.29
CA GLN A 231 -20.72 -20.66 -12.62
C GLN A 231 -19.76 -21.77 -12.20
N SER A 232 -18.45 -21.49 -12.15
CA SER A 232 -17.42 -22.48 -11.84
C SER A 232 -17.20 -22.76 -10.35
N GLY A 233 -17.72 -21.89 -9.46
CA GLY A 233 -17.45 -21.93 -8.03
C GLY A 233 -16.02 -21.53 -7.64
N LEU A 234 -15.23 -21.04 -8.60
CA LEU A 234 -13.88 -20.52 -8.38
C LEU A 234 -13.96 -19.09 -7.85
N THR A 235 -12.85 -18.60 -7.32
CA THR A 235 -12.67 -17.22 -6.87
C THR A 235 -11.74 -16.47 -7.82
N THR A 236 -11.73 -15.15 -7.76
CA THR A 236 -10.80 -14.34 -8.55
C THR A 236 -9.33 -14.70 -8.31
N LYS A 237 -9.00 -15.25 -7.14
CA LYS A 237 -7.65 -15.69 -6.80
C LYS A 237 -7.19 -16.91 -7.58
N ASP A 238 -8.12 -17.79 -7.94
CA ASP A 238 -7.80 -18.99 -8.70
C ASP A 238 -7.34 -18.68 -10.13
N TYR A 239 -7.75 -17.52 -10.66
CA TYR A 239 -7.36 -17.05 -11.99
C TYR A 239 -6.04 -16.29 -12.03
N ILE A 240 -5.56 -15.77 -10.90
CA ILE A 240 -4.36 -14.95 -10.85
C ILE A 240 -3.21 -15.60 -10.08
N ALA A 241 -3.50 -16.66 -9.30
CA ALA A 241 -2.47 -17.30 -8.50
C ALA A 241 -1.40 -17.98 -9.38
N PRO A 242 -0.12 -17.86 -9.02
CA PRO A 242 0.93 -18.63 -9.67
C PRO A 242 0.80 -20.10 -9.30
N SER A 243 1.51 -20.95 -10.02
CA SER A 243 1.52 -22.41 -9.77
C SER A 243 1.97 -22.75 -8.34
N SER A 244 2.85 -21.97 -7.75
CA SER A 244 3.33 -22.15 -6.38
C SER A 244 3.96 -20.88 -5.81
N PHE A 245 3.94 -20.77 -4.47
CA PHE A 245 4.80 -19.87 -3.71
C PHE A 245 5.71 -20.68 -2.78
N ASP A 246 7.00 -20.29 -2.71
CA ASP A 246 7.95 -20.84 -1.75
C ASP A 246 8.67 -19.69 -1.04
N PHE A 247 8.44 -19.56 0.26
CA PHE A 247 9.00 -18.52 1.14
C PHE A 247 9.94 -19.11 2.20
N ARG A 248 10.53 -20.29 1.97
CA ARG A 248 11.41 -20.92 2.96
C ARG A 248 12.73 -20.20 3.12
N GLU A 249 13.18 -19.54 2.07
CA GLU A 249 14.44 -18.78 2.09
C GLU A 249 14.21 -17.35 2.62
N GLY A 250 15.14 -16.87 3.45
CA GLY A 250 15.02 -15.53 4.04
C GLY A 250 15.45 -14.38 3.13
N LYS A 251 16.19 -14.66 2.05
CA LYS A 251 16.72 -13.63 1.15
C LYS A 251 15.95 -13.49 -0.16
N TYR A 252 15.27 -14.55 -0.58
CA TYR A 252 14.49 -14.60 -1.80
C TYR A 252 13.28 -15.51 -1.63
N PHE A 253 12.33 -15.38 -2.53
CA PHE A 253 11.19 -16.28 -2.63
C PHE A 253 11.10 -16.84 -4.05
N ARG A 254 10.37 -17.93 -4.20
CA ARG A 254 10.05 -18.48 -5.52
C ARG A 254 8.56 -18.34 -5.80
N MET A 255 8.25 -17.99 -7.02
CA MET A 255 6.90 -17.82 -7.53
C MET A 255 6.80 -18.51 -8.89
N GLY A 256 6.18 -19.69 -8.93
CA GLY A 256 6.29 -20.56 -10.09
C GLY A 256 7.76 -20.90 -10.36
N ARG A 257 8.25 -20.55 -11.53
CA ARG A 257 9.65 -20.71 -11.93
C ARG A 257 10.52 -19.47 -11.69
N THR A 258 9.89 -18.34 -11.37
CA THR A 258 10.59 -17.07 -11.13
C THR A 258 11.14 -17.00 -9.71
N ILE A 259 12.30 -16.38 -9.55
CA ILE A 259 12.89 -16.06 -8.25
C ILE A 259 12.77 -14.55 -8.06
N GLY A 260 12.20 -14.14 -6.91
CA GLY A 260 12.04 -12.76 -6.54
C GLY A 260 12.72 -12.45 -5.21
N ALA A 261 13.08 -11.19 -5.02
CA ALA A 261 13.55 -10.66 -3.75
C ALA A 261 12.79 -9.38 -3.42
N VAL A 262 12.64 -9.10 -2.13
CA VAL A 262 12.01 -7.87 -1.64
C VAL A 262 13.05 -7.09 -0.86
N SER A 263 13.19 -5.82 -1.21
CA SER A 263 14.01 -4.86 -0.49
C SER A 263 13.16 -3.68 -0.07
N TYR A 264 13.55 -2.99 0.98
CA TYR A 264 12.91 -1.75 1.38
C TYR A 264 13.97 -0.70 1.71
N LEU A 265 13.64 0.55 1.42
CA LEU A 265 14.51 1.67 1.74
C LEU A 265 14.38 1.98 3.23
N GLN A 266 15.45 1.74 3.99
CA GLN A 266 15.47 1.91 5.45
C GLN A 266 15.95 3.28 5.86
N ILE A 267 16.97 3.80 5.18
CA ILE A 267 17.60 5.09 5.48
C ILE A 267 17.58 5.90 4.20
N LEU A 268 17.00 7.10 4.28
CA LEU A 268 17.04 8.07 3.20
C LEU A 268 18.25 8.98 3.38
N ALA A 269 18.84 9.41 2.27
CA ALA A 269 19.84 10.48 2.31
C ALA A 269 19.21 11.78 2.88
N PRO A 270 20.00 12.65 3.52
CA PRO A 270 19.50 13.93 4.05
C PRO A 270 18.85 14.80 2.96
N GLU A 271 19.37 14.73 1.74
CA GLU A 271 18.83 15.38 0.56
C GLU A 271 18.43 14.33 -0.48
N LEU A 272 17.19 14.43 -0.96
CA LEU A 272 16.67 13.58 -2.02
C LEU A 272 16.55 14.43 -3.29
N THR A 273 17.12 13.92 -4.37
CA THR A 273 16.98 14.53 -5.69
C THR A 273 15.89 13.79 -6.49
N ASP A 274 15.34 14.46 -7.48
CA ASP A 274 14.36 13.91 -8.45
C ASP A 274 14.91 12.72 -9.25
N ARG A 275 16.22 12.52 -9.27
CA ARG A 275 16.89 11.40 -9.96
C ARG A 275 16.86 10.09 -9.20
N MET A 276 16.62 10.10 -7.89
CA MET A 276 16.72 8.88 -7.07
C MET A 276 15.79 7.74 -7.57
N LEU A 277 14.55 8.06 -7.93
CA LEU A 277 13.63 7.05 -8.47
C LEU A 277 13.88 6.75 -9.94
N ALA A 278 14.44 7.69 -10.71
CA ALA A 278 14.72 7.50 -12.13
C ALA A 278 15.68 6.34 -12.36
N GLU A 279 16.77 6.27 -11.58
CA GLU A 279 17.76 5.19 -11.69
C GLU A 279 17.14 3.80 -11.43
N PHE A 280 16.21 3.69 -10.46
CA PHE A 280 15.49 2.44 -10.22
C PHE A 280 14.52 2.11 -11.34
N LEU A 281 13.85 3.12 -11.91
CA LEU A 281 12.88 2.91 -12.99
C LEU A 281 13.56 2.56 -14.32
N ASP A 282 14.83 2.89 -14.48
CA ASP A 282 15.61 2.59 -15.68
C ASP A 282 16.27 1.21 -15.65
N VAL A 283 16.10 0.45 -14.58
CA VAL A 283 16.56 -0.94 -14.49
C VAL A 283 15.79 -1.79 -15.51
N GLU A 284 16.53 -2.45 -16.39
CA GLU A 284 16.00 -3.31 -17.48
C GLU A 284 15.61 -4.71 -16.97
N HIS A 285 14.89 -4.78 -15.87
CA HIS A 285 14.40 -6.03 -15.28
C HIS A 285 12.97 -5.89 -14.78
N ASP A 286 12.28 -7.00 -14.61
CA ASP A 286 10.99 -7.04 -13.95
C ASP A 286 11.13 -6.53 -12.52
N MET A 287 10.47 -5.42 -12.24
CA MET A 287 10.59 -4.75 -10.95
C MET A 287 9.29 -4.03 -10.57
N ASN A 288 8.93 -4.16 -9.31
CA ASN A 288 7.80 -3.45 -8.72
C ASN A 288 8.29 -2.53 -7.61
N ILE A 289 8.14 -1.22 -7.81
CA ILE A 289 8.46 -0.22 -6.79
C ILE A 289 7.13 0.28 -6.22
N ASN A 290 6.98 0.21 -4.89
CA ASN A 290 5.79 0.68 -4.20
C ASN A 290 6.16 1.75 -3.18
N LEU A 291 5.54 2.91 -3.31
CA LEU A 291 5.64 4.01 -2.36
C LEU A 291 4.32 4.12 -1.59
N HIS A 292 4.35 3.79 -0.31
CA HIS A 292 3.20 3.93 0.58
C HIS A 292 3.21 5.31 1.21
N ILE A 293 2.13 6.05 1.02
CA ILE A 293 1.96 7.42 1.51
C ILE A 293 0.79 7.41 2.49
N GLN A 294 1.04 7.90 3.69
CA GLN A 294 0.02 8.08 4.72
C GLN A 294 0.15 9.48 5.33
N SER A 295 -0.89 10.26 5.17
CA SER A 295 -0.98 11.57 5.80
C SER A 295 -1.18 11.42 7.31
N MET A 296 -0.55 12.28 8.08
CA MET A 296 -0.73 12.34 9.52
C MET A 296 -1.50 13.60 9.90
N ASP A 297 -2.33 13.48 10.92
CA ASP A 297 -2.93 14.65 11.57
C ASP A 297 -1.83 15.62 12.03
N GLN A 298 -2.01 16.90 11.76
CA GLN A 298 -1.01 17.94 12.03
C GLN A 298 -0.61 17.98 13.51
N THR A 299 -1.57 17.84 14.42
CA THR A 299 -1.31 17.81 15.87
C THR A 299 -0.44 16.62 16.26
N ARG A 300 -0.73 15.45 15.69
CA ARG A 300 0.03 14.23 15.90
C ARG A 300 1.43 14.34 15.30
N ALA A 301 1.56 14.92 14.10
CA ALA A 301 2.84 15.17 13.45
C ALA A 301 3.74 16.09 14.29
N ILE A 302 3.21 17.22 14.76
CA ILE A 302 3.94 18.16 15.63
C ILE A 302 4.37 17.47 16.93
N LYS A 303 3.48 16.67 17.55
CA LYS A 303 3.83 15.93 18.77
C LYS A 303 4.95 14.92 18.53
N ASN A 304 4.91 14.18 17.41
CA ASN A 304 5.95 13.23 17.05
C ASN A 304 7.31 13.93 16.79
N ILE A 305 7.31 15.07 16.11
CA ILE A 305 8.51 15.85 15.85
C ILE A 305 9.10 16.35 17.18
N LYS A 306 8.30 16.93 18.05
CA LYS A 306 8.73 17.39 19.38
C LYS A 306 9.32 16.26 20.21
N SER A 307 8.68 15.08 20.20
CA SER A 307 9.21 13.90 20.92
C SER A 307 10.57 13.48 20.38
N LYS A 308 10.72 13.39 19.05
CA LYS A 308 12.00 13.04 18.43
C LYS A 308 13.10 14.07 18.69
N LEU A 309 12.77 15.37 18.65
CA LEU A 309 13.73 16.41 19.02
C LEU A 309 14.21 16.24 20.46
N THR A 310 13.29 15.99 21.40
CA THR A 310 13.64 15.73 22.80
C THR A 310 14.55 14.50 22.95
N ASP A 311 14.30 13.43 22.18
CA ASP A 311 15.11 12.21 22.21
C ASP A 311 16.52 12.49 21.63
N ILE A 312 16.63 13.26 20.55
CA ILE A 312 17.92 13.70 19.98
C ILE A 312 18.70 14.54 20.97
N ASP A 313 18.03 15.50 21.64
CA ASP A 313 18.69 16.34 22.66
C ASP A 313 19.19 15.51 23.83
N ARG A 314 18.42 14.49 24.28
CA ARG A 314 18.87 13.53 25.30
C ARG A 314 20.07 12.73 24.84
N MET A 315 20.05 12.21 23.62
CA MET A 315 21.19 11.46 23.06
C MET A 315 22.43 12.33 22.98
N LYS A 316 22.32 13.59 22.52
CA LYS A 316 23.43 14.55 22.51
C LYS A 316 24.01 14.79 23.89
N ILE A 317 23.16 14.99 24.90
CA ILE A 317 23.59 15.17 26.29
C ILE A 317 24.30 13.92 26.83
N GLU A 318 23.81 12.72 26.51
CA GLU A 318 24.44 11.47 26.90
C GLU A 318 25.81 11.26 26.23
N GLU A 319 25.89 11.54 24.91
CA GLU A 319 27.16 11.47 24.17
C GLU A 319 28.19 12.47 24.72
N GLN A 320 27.72 13.72 24.98
CA GLN A 320 28.56 14.73 25.60
C GLN A 320 29.08 14.30 26.97
N LYS A 321 28.23 13.73 27.84
CA LYS A 321 28.63 13.17 29.12
C LYS A 321 29.63 12.03 28.97
N LYS A 322 29.49 11.18 27.95
CA LYS A 322 30.45 10.10 27.66
C LYS A 322 31.76 10.66 27.16
N ALA A 323 31.75 11.66 26.27
CA ALA A 323 32.96 12.32 25.77
C ALA A 323 33.75 13.01 26.88
N VAL A 324 33.07 13.79 27.73
CA VAL A 324 33.68 14.44 28.90
C VAL A 324 34.28 13.39 29.87
N ARG A 325 33.60 12.27 30.12
CA ARG A 325 34.14 11.17 30.96
C ARG A 325 35.32 10.49 30.30
N ALA A 326 35.41 10.46 28.97
CA ALA A 326 36.54 9.91 28.23
C ALA A 326 37.70 10.90 28.01
N GLY A 327 37.57 12.13 28.51
CA GLY A 327 38.62 13.17 28.41
C GLY A 327 38.67 13.89 27.05
N TYR A 328 37.62 13.79 26.24
CA TYR A 328 37.50 14.54 24.97
C TYR A 328 36.63 15.77 25.17
N ASP A 329 37.22 16.95 24.91
CA ASP A 329 36.45 18.20 24.82
C ASP A 329 35.92 18.31 23.39
N MET A 330 34.66 18.01 23.19
CA MET A 330 34.01 18.13 21.85
C MET A 330 33.23 19.43 21.76
N ASP A 331 33.71 20.35 20.93
CA ASP A 331 32.99 21.54 20.55
C ASP A 331 31.80 21.17 19.63
N ILE A 332 30.56 21.30 20.14
CA ILE A 332 29.31 20.83 19.53
C ILE A 332 28.74 21.85 18.52
N SER A 333 29.45 22.94 18.26
CA SER A 333 28.98 23.96 17.30
C SER A 333 28.96 23.49 15.84
N ALA A 334 29.67 22.39 15.50
CA ALA A 334 29.85 21.92 14.13
C ALA A 334 28.75 20.96 13.59
N THR A 335 27.71 20.62 14.38
CA THR A 335 26.67 19.66 13.93
C THR A 335 25.31 20.35 13.67
N ARG A 336 25.32 21.63 13.31
CA ARG A 336 24.16 22.35 12.83
C ARG A 336 24.32 22.67 11.35
N SER A 337 24.32 21.65 10.53
CA SER A 337 24.10 21.80 9.09
C SER A 337 23.19 20.68 8.59
#